data_84196060781d2292f58e15dd8675d856
#
_entry.id   84196060781d2292f58e15dd8675d856
#
_cell.length_a   1.000
_cell.length_b   1.000
_cell.length_c   1.000
_cell.angle_alpha   90.00
_cell.angle_beta   90.00
_cell.angle_gamma   90.00
#
_symmetry.space_group_name_H-M   'P 1'
#
loop_
_entity.id
_entity.type
_entity.pdbx_description
1 polymer ?
#
loop_
_entity_poly.entity_id
_entity_poly.type
_entity_poly.pdbx_seq_one_letter_code
_entity_poly.pdbx_strand_id
1 'polypeptide(L)'
;MTYGSAMLTSQAKRVLIADDHPLYRAALQTILPRACSGARVAEAACQDEVMNQVASDSDFDLIVLDLNLPGATGLSCLRYVHNAAPLTPIIVVSGNEDPATMSEARLAGAAGYVPKSAPGDVLVQAIRLVMAGGTYLPTAAALRHSMSLGSVPADPIAEPLTSRQLRVLRLLTQGLSNKQIARDLEISEITVKAHVSAIFRKIGVSNRTQAANAARRLLND
;
A
#
# COMPACT_ATOMS: atom_id res chain seq x y z
N MET A 1 14.42 -40.97 9.84
CA MET A 1 14.81 -39.60 9.42
C MET A 1 13.55 -38.83 9.26
N THR A 2 13.18 -38.06 10.28
CA THR A 2 11.94 -37.28 10.36
C THR A 2 12.21 -35.92 9.75
N TYR A 3 11.64 -35.64 8.59
CA TYR A 3 11.65 -34.30 8.00
C TYR A 3 10.79 -33.38 8.86
N GLY A 4 11.45 -32.49 9.59
CA GLY A 4 10.79 -31.42 10.33
C GLY A 4 10.09 -30.47 9.34
N SER A 5 8.75 -30.50 9.39
CA SER A 5 7.91 -29.51 8.74
C SER A 5 8.20 -28.17 9.40
N ALA A 6 8.97 -27.30 8.74
CA ALA A 6 9.11 -25.91 9.13
C ALA A 6 7.74 -25.26 8.99
N MET A 7 7.00 -25.16 10.09
CA MET A 7 5.82 -24.30 10.18
C MET A 7 6.29 -22.89 9.85
N LEU A 8 5.96 -22.43 8.65
CA LEU A 8 5.98 -21.01 8.30
C LEU A 8 5.02 -20.32 9.27
N THR A 9 5.56 -19.78 10.36
CA THR A 9 4.81 -18.91 11.25
C THR A 9 4.36 -17.71 10.42
N SER A 10 3.10 -17.72 9.98
CA SER A 10 2.46 -16.56 9.34
C SER A 10 2.56 -15.41 10.34
N GLN A 11 3.50 -14.50 10.11
CA GLN A 11 3.68 -13.33 10.95
C GLN A 11 2.37 -12.54 10.94
N ALA A 12 1.87 -12.18 12.12
CA ALA A 12 0.62 -11.42 12.25
C ALA A 12 0.71 -10.14 11.44
N LYS A 13 -0.29 -9.89 10.60
CA LYS A 13 -0.36 -8.69 9.75
C LYS A 13 -0.41 -7.42 10.62
N ARG A 14 0.32 -6.40 10.22
CA ARG A 14 0.33 -5.10 10.91
C ARG A 14 -0.47 -4.09 10.09
N VAL A 15 -1.47 -3.50 10.71
CA VAL A 15 -2.39 -2.55 10.06
C VAL A 15 -2.39 -1.24 10.82
N LEU A 16 -2.17 -0.13 10.14
CA LEU A 16 -2.38 1.21 10.70
C LEU A 16 -3.78 1.68 10.30
N ILE A 17 -4.57 2.12 11.28
CA ILE A 17 -5.84 2.81 11.09
C ILE A 17 -5.63 4.28 11.44
N ALA A 18 -5.80 5.15 10.47
CA ALA A 18 -5.69 6.60 10.62
C ALA A 18 -7.05 7.25 10.35
N ASP A 19 -7.74 7.65 11.41
CA ASP A 19 -9.07 8.31 11.37
C ASP A 19 -9.26 9.08 12.67
N ASP A 20 -9.81 10.28 12.64
CA ASP A 20 -10.03 11.11 13.82
C ASP A 20 -11.32 10.75 14.58
N HIS A 21 -12.20 9.92 13.98
CA HIS A 21 -13.46 9.48 14.57
C HIS A 21 -13.29 8.19 15.40
N PRO A 22 -13.33 8.23 16.74
CA PRO A 22 -13.10 7.05 17.58
C PRO A 22 -14.05 5.89 17.31
N LEU A 23 -15.33 6.20 17.05
CA LEU A 23 -16.34 5.17 16.75
C LEU A 23 -16.06 4.45 15.43
N TYR A 24 -15.55 5.18 14.44
CA TYR A 24 -15.20 4.59 13.15
C TYR A 24 -13.95 3.71 13.27
N ARG A 25 -12.93 4.13 14.04
CA ARG A 25 -11.78 3.28 14.35
C ARG A 25 -12.18 1.98 15.05
N ALA A 26 -13.07 2.06 16.05
CA ALA A 26 -13.60 0.86 16.73
C ALA A 26 -14.35 -0.06 15.76
N ALA A 27 -15.15 0.48 14.86
CA ALA A 27 -15.83 -0.30 13.82
C ALA A 27 -14.81 -0.99 12.88
N LEU A 28 -13.76 -0.27 12.46
CA LEU A 28 -12.69 -0.84 11.62
C LEU A 28 -11.96 -1.98 12.32
N GLN A 29 -11.67 -1.87 13.62
CA GLN A 29 -11.07 -2.95 14.41
C GLN A 29 -11.96 -4.21 14.47
N THR A 30 -13.27 -4.04 14.49
CA THR A 30 -14.23 -5.16 14.47
C THR A 30 -14.28 -5.81 13.07
N ILE A 31 -14.10 -5.04 12.02
CA ILE A 31 -14.15 -5.50 10.62
C ILE A 31 -12.85 -6.17 10.17
N LEU A 32 -11.71 -5.63 10.58
CA LEU A 32 -10.38 -6.07 10.14
C LEU A 32 -10.11 -7.58 10.31
N PRO A 33 -10.48 -8.24 11.42
CA PRO A 33 -10.26 -9.69 11.57
C PRO A 33 -10.95 -10.53 10.51
N ARG A 34 -12.03 -10.02 9.89
CA ARG A 34 -12.75 -10.71 8.80
C ARG A 34 -11.94 -10.68 7.49
N ALA A 35 -11.07 -9.70 7.30
CA ALA A 35 -10.21 -9.57 6.13
C ALA A 35 -8.79 -10.09 6.41
N CYS A 36 -8.26 -9.81 7.59
CA CYS A 36 -6.89 -10.12 8.02
C CYS A 36 -6.92 -10.76 9.41
N SER A 37 -7.07 -12.09 9.48
CA SER A 37 -7.08 -12.82 10.76
C SER A 37 -5.78 -12.58 11.54
N GLY A 38 -5.90 -12.27 12.83
CA GLY A 38 -4.76 -12.06 13.72
C GLY A 38 -3.99 -10.76 13.47
N ALA A 39 -4.57 -9.78 12.76
CA ALA A 39 -3.92 -8.51 12.52
C ALA A 39 -3.63 -7.75 13.84
N ARG A 40 -2.43 -7.16 13.93
CA ARG A 40 -2.07 -6.19 14.96
C ARG A 40 -2.40 -4.80 14.45
N VAL A 41 -3.23 -4.07 15.19
CA VAL A 41 -3.68 -2.73 14.80
C VAL A 41 -2.91 -1.69 15.57
N ALA A 42 -2.39 -0.69 14.84
CA ALA A 42 -1.94 0.58 15.36
C ALA A 42 -2.96 1.66 14.97
N GLU A 43 -3.14 2.68 15.78
CA GLU A 43 -4.10 3.75 15.54
C GLU A 43 -3.40 5.11 15.48
N ALA A 44 -3.95 6.01 14.67
CA ALA A 44 -3.58 7.42 14.61
C ALA A 44 -4.84 8.27 14.45
N ALA A 45 -4.92 9.38 15.17
CA ALA A 45 -6.06 10.30 15.17
C ALA A 45 -5.76 11.64 14.45
N CYS A 46 -4.51 11.88 14.06
CA CYS A 46 -4.09 13.08 13.34
C CYS A 46 -2.89 12.77 12.41
N GLN A 47 -2.59 13.73 11.52
CA GLN A 47 -1.48 13.59 10.58
C GLN A 47 -0.14 13.35 11.28
N ASP A 48 0.17 14.06 12.35
CA ASP A 48 1.45 13.95 13.04
C ASP A 48 1.67 12.54 13.61
N GLU A 49 0.62 11.93 14.16
CA GLU A 49 0.68 10.54 14.65
C GLU A 49 0.94 9.56 13.50
N VAL A 50 0.26 9.74 12.36
CA VAL A 50 0.51 8.94 11.15
C VAL A 50 1.97 9.06 10.72
N MET A 51 2.47 10.29 10.61
CA MET A 51 3.84 10.56 10.19
C MET A 51 4.86 9.93 11.14
N ASN A 52 4.65 10.07 12.45
CA ASN A 52 5.52 9.48 13.46
C ASN A 52 5.53 7.95 13.40
N GLN A 53 4.38 7.32 13.26
CA GLN A 53 4.29 5.86 13.16
C GLN A 53 4.95 5.31 11.89
N VAL A 54 4.70 5.95 10.74
CA VAL A 54 5.30 5.53 9.47
C VAL A 54 6.81 5.81 9.43
N ALA A 55 7.28 6.86 10.10
CA ALA A 55 8.72 7.17 10.19
C ALA A 55 9.46 6.20 11.13
N SER A 56 8.86 5.86 12.28
CA SER A 56 9.45 4.95 13.26
C SER A 56 9.40 3.49 12.84
N ASP A 57 8.34 3.10 12.13
CA ASP A 57 8.12 1.73 11.68
C ASP A 57 7.30 1.72 10.39
N SER A 58 7.97 1.44 9.28
CA SER A 58 7.35 1.39 7.95
C SER A 58 6.93 -0.02 7.51
N ASP A 59 7.01 -1.02 8.38
CA ASP A 59 6.69 -2.41 8.07
C ASP A 59 5.19 -2.74 8.30
N PHE A 60 4.30 -1.80 7.96
CA PHE A 60 2.87 -2.07 7.90
C PHE A 60 2.53 -2.89 6.65
N ASP A 61 1.65 -3.87 6.81
CA ASP A 61 1.08 -4.66 5.70
C ASP A 61 -0.07 -3.92 5.00
N LEU A 62 -0.72 -2.98 5.70
CA LEU A 62 -1.83 -2.18 5.20
C LEU A 62 -1.94 -0.88 6.01
N ILE A 63 -2.29 0.21 5.34
CA ILE A 63 -2.71 1.46 5.98
C ILE A 63 -4.12 1.79 5.52
N VAL A 64 -5.04 1.98 6.47
CA VAL A 64 -6.39 2.51 6.25
C VAL A 64 -6.35 3.98 6.66
N LEU A 65 -6.55 4.88 5.71
CA LEU A 65 -6.30 6.32 5.87
C LEU A 65 -7.54 7.14 5.56
N ASP A 66 -8.00 7.94 6.53
CA ASP A 66 -8.94 9.03 6.26
C ASP A 66 -8.20 10.23 5.61
N LEU A 67 -8.85 10.87 4.66
CA LEU A 67 -8.34 12.11 4.04
C LEU A 67 -8.55 13.35 4.92
N ASN A 68 -9.52 13.30 5.84
CA ASN A 68 -9.91 14.45 6.67
C ASN A 68 -9.27 14.43 8.07
N LEU A 69 -8.04 13.93 8.16
CA LEU A 69 -7.32 13.94 9.44
C LEU A 69 -6.96 15.36 9.88
N PRO A 70 -7.07 15.70 11.17
CA PRO A 70 -6.53 16.94 11.71
C PRO A 70 -5.04 17.13 11.35
N GLY A 71 -4.69 18.34 10.90
CA GLY A 71 -3.34 18.67 10.42
C GLY A 71 -3.08 18.31 8.95
N ALA A 72 -3.93 17.49 8.31
CA ALA A 72 -3.80 17.17 6.90
C ALA A 72 -4.55 18.20 6.02
N THR A 73 -3.99 18.49 4.85
CA THR A 73 -4.62 19.28 3.80
C THR A 73 -4.78 18.46 2.53
N GLY A 74 -6.02 18.16 2.14
CA GLY A 74 -6.33 17.34 0.96
C GLY A 74 -5.58 16.01 0.99
N LEU A 75 -4.79 15.73 -0.04
CA LEU A 75 -4.04 14.47 -0.19
C LEU A 75 -2.62 14.51 0.38
N SER A 76 -2.25 15.51 1.19
CA SER A 76 -0.89 15.68 1.69
C SER A 76 -0.42 14.49 2.53
N CYS A 77 -1.25 14.03 3.45
CA CYS A 77 -0.96 12.88 4.30
C CYS A 77 -0.79 11.59 3.47
N LEU A 78 -1.69 11.35 2.51
CA LEU A 78 -1.60 10.21 1.60
C LEU A 78 -0.27 10.20 0.83
N ARG A 79 0.12 11.33 0.24
CA ARG A 79 1.39 11.46 -0.50
C ARG A 79 2.60 11.23 0.39
N TYR A 80 2.57 11.78 1.62
CA TYR A 80 3.63 11.54 2.60
C TYR A 80 3.77 10.04 2.90
N VAL A 81 2.67 9.39 3.26
CA VAL A 81 2.64 7.96 3.61
C VAL A 81 3.12 7.12 2.43
N HIS A 82 2.64 7.39 1.23
CA HIS A 82 3.06 6.67 0.02
C HIS A 82 4.56 6.78 -0.24
N ASN A 83 5.14 7.98 -0.05
CA ASN A 83 6.57 8.19 -0.22
C ASN A 83 7.42 7.55 0.90
N ALA A 84 6.94 7.59 2.14
CA ALA A 84 7.65 7.04 3.30
C ALA A 84 7.56 5.51 3.38
N ALA A 85 6.42 4.93 2.96
CA ALA A 85 6.15 3.49 2.98
C ALA A 85 5.66 2.97 1.60
N PRO A 86 6.49 3.04 0.54
CA PRO A 86 6.07 2.75 -0.83
C PRO A 86 5.69 1.27 -1.07
N LEU A 87 6.04 0.39 -0.14
CA LEU A 87 5.70 -1.04 -0.19
C LEU A 87 4.35 -1.35 0.43
N THR A 88 3.84 -0.43 1.27
CA THR A 88 2.62 -0.64 2.03
C THR A 88 1.42 -0.17 1.21
N PRO A 89 0.46 -1.04 0.92
CA PRO A 89 -0.77 -0.63 0.27
C PRO A 89 -1.59 0.30 1.18
N ILE A 90 -2.16 1.34 0.59
CA ILE A 90 -2.99 2.33 1.29
C ILE A 90 -4.41 2.23 0.77
N ILE A 91 -5.38 2.01 1.67
CA ILE A 91 -6.80 2.16 1.39
C ILE A 91 -7.25 3.48 2.00
N VAL A 92 -7.71 4.38 1.16
CA VAL A 92 -8.39 5.61 1.60
C VAL A 92 -9.81 5.27 2.01
N VAL A 93 -10.24 5.76 3.17
CA VAL A 93 -11.62 5.71 3.64
C VAL A 93 -12.07 7.12 3.92
N SER A 94 -13.06 7.63 3.21
CA SER A 94 -13.44 9.04 3.27
C SER A 94 -14.94 9.24 3.17
N GLY A 95 -15.47 10.30 3.81
CA GLY A 95 -16.84 10.76 3.60
C GLY A 95 -17.04 11.47 2.25
N ASN A 96 -15.96 11.78 1.53
CA ASN A 96 -16.06 12.40 0.20
C ASN A 96 -16.24 11.31 -0.87
N GLU A 97 -17.33 11.40 -1.63
CA GLU A 97 -17.66 10.46 -2.70
C GLU A 97 -17.47 11.06 -4.11
N ASP A 98 -16.81 12.22 -4.21
CA ASP A 98 -16.53 12.84 -5.49
C ASP A 98 -15.54 11.98 -6.31
N PRO A 99 -15.91 11.58 -7.54
CA PRO A 99 -15.07 10.79 -8.41
C PRO A 99 -13.74 11.45 -8.79
N ALA A 100 -13.66 12.80 -8.78
CA ALA A 100 -12.41 13.50 -9.03
C ALA A 100 -11.44 13.27 -7.87
N THR A 101 -11.91 13.43 -6.62
CA THR A 101 -11.12 13.12 -5.41
C THR A 101 -10.65 11.67 -5.38
N MET A 102 -11.50 10.71 -5.77
CA MET A 102 -11.13 9.29 -5.86
C MET A 102 -10.00 9.06 -6.88
N SER A 103 -10.11 9.70 -8.04
CA SER A 103 -9.09 9.64 -9.10
C SER A 103 -7.77 10.26 -8.65
N GLU A 104 -7.82 11.41 -8.01
CA GLU A 104 -6.64 12.08 -7.45
C GLU A 104 -5.97 11.25 -6.35
N ALA A 105 -6.75 10.64 -5.44
CA ALA A 105 -6.22 9.75 -4.41
C ALA A 105 -5.50 8.53 -5.05
N ARG A 106 -6.06 7.98 -6.13
CA ARG A 106 -5.42 6.89 -6.87
C ARG A 106 -4.09 7.33 -7.48
N LEU A 107 -4.04 8.50 -8.12
CA LEU A 107 -2.80 9.07 -8.67
C LEU A 107 -1.77 9.41 -7.58
N ALA A 108 -2.26 9.76 -6.38
CA ALA A 108 -1.41 10.02 -5.21
C ALA A 108 -0.88 8.74 -4.53
N GLY A 109 -1.23 7.54 -5.04
CA GLY A 109 -0.69 6.26 -4.58
C GLY A 109 -1.64 5.39 -3.75
N ALA A 110 -2.93 5.75 -3.64
CA ALA A 110 -3.91 4.88 -2.99
C ALA A 110 -4.10 3.59 -3.81
N ALA A 111 -4.02 2.43 -3.16
CA ALA A 111 -4.36 1.14 -3.73
C ALA A 111 -5.87 0.87 -3.70
N GLY A 112 -6.60 1.56 -2.81
CA GLY A 112 -8.05 1.47 -2.72
C GLY A 112 -8.68 2.76 -2.25
N TYR A 113 -9.96 2.96 -2.61
CA TYR A 113 -10.81 4.03 -2.08
C TYR A 113 -12.18 3.44 -1.72
N VAL A 114 -12.59 3.64 -0.47
CA VAL A 114 -13.88 3.16 0.04
C VAL A 114 -14.62 4.33 0.71
N PRO A 115 -15.82 4.69 0.26
CA PRO A 115 -16.65 5.66 0.98
C PRO A 115 -16.96 5.21 2.40
N LYS A 116 -16.96 6.13 3.39
CA LYS A 116 -17.36 5.81 4.77
C LYS A 116 -18.84 5.36 4.87
N SER A 117 -19.67 5.75 3.90
CA SER A 117 -21.06 5.31 3.77
C SER A 117 -21.21 3.85 3.29
N ALA A 118 -20.14 3.26 2.75
CA ALA A 118 -20.18 1.91 2.20
C ALA A 118 -20.40 0.86 3.31
N PRO A 119 -21.16 -0.22 3.03
CA PRO A 119 -21.31 -1.33 3.97
C PRO A 119 -19.95 -1.93 4.37
N GLY A 120 -19.82 -2.39 5.62
CA GLY A 120 -18.58 -3.00 6.13
C GLY A 120 -18.06 -4.16 5.28
N ASP A 121 -18.94 -4.92 4.63
CA ASP A 121 -18.56 -6.01 3.73
C ASP A 121 -17.81 -5.53 2.48
N VAL A 122 -18.15 -4.33 1.99
CA VAL A 122 -17.43 -3.69 0.87
C VAL A 122 -15.99 -3.40 1.28
N LEU A 123 -15.78 -2.88 2.48
CA LEU A 123 -14.45 -2.62 3.01
C LEU A 123 -13.65 -3.93 3.20
N VAL A 124 -14.29 -4.99 3.71
CA VAL A 124 -13.65 -6.33 3.82
C VAL A 124 -13.16 -6.82 2.46
N GLN A 125 -14.00 -6.69 1.42
CA GLN A 125 -13.63 -7.09 0.06
C GLN A 125 -12.50 -6.22 -0.51
N ALA A 126 -12.59 -4.90 -0.31
CA ALA A 126 -11.54 -3.97 -0.72
C ALA A 126 -10.19 -4.30 -0.07
N ILE A 127 -10.17 -4.57 1.25
CA ILE A 127 -8.97 -4.98 1.98
C ILE A 127 -8.40 -6.28 1.41
N ARG A 128 -9.22 -7.30 1.22
CA ARG A 128 -8.77 -8.59 0.66
C ARG A 128 -8.17 -8.43 -0.74
N LEU A 129 -8.84 -7.67 -1.59
CA LEU A 129 -8.37 -7.39 -2.96
C LEU A 129 -7.03 -6.66 -2.94
N VAL A 130 -6.92 -5.60 -2.15
CA VAL A 130 -5.71 -4.76 -2.05
C VAL A 130 -4.55 -5.55 -1.43
N MET A 131 -4.80 -6.36 -0.42
CA MET A 131 -3.80 -7.25 0.18
C MET A 131 -3.31 -8.34 -0.79
N ALA A 132 -4.17 -8.75 -1.72
CA ALA A 132 -3.78 -9.65 -2.84
C ALA A 132 -3.05 -8.93 -3.99
N GLY A 133 -2.81 -7.60 -3.86
CA GLY A 133 -2.13 -6.79 -4.86
C GLY A 133 -3.03 -6.19 -5.93
N GLY A 134 -4.35 -6.33 -5.80
CA GLY A 134 -5.31 -5.65 -6.65
C GLY A 134 -5.51 -4.19 -6.26
N THR A 135 -6.40 -3.50 -6.98
CA THR A 135 -6.84 -2.14 -6.67
C THR A 135 -8.35 -2.10 -6.55
N TYR A 136 -8.85 -1.31 -5.59
CA TYR A 136 -10.28 -1.14 -5.38
C TYR A 136 -10.68 0.31 -5.57
N LEU A 137 -11.53 0.58 -6.58
CA LEU A 137 -12.17 1.88 -6.79
C LEU A 137 -13.66 1.67 -7.00
N PRO A 138 -14.54 2.52 -6.45
CA PRO A 138 -15.97 2.49 -6.78
C PRO A 138 -16.19 2.63 -8.29
N THR A 139 -17.18 1.93 -8.84
CA THR A 139 -17.41 1.76 -10.28
C THR A 139 -17.44 3.09 -11.07
N ALA A 140 -18.01 4.14 -10.50
CA ALA A 140 -18.08 5.46 -11.15
C ALA A 140 -16.68 6.10 -11.34
N ALA A 141 -15.76 5.90 -10.40
CA ALA A 141 -14.38 6.38 -10.51
C ALA A 141 -13.54 5.48 -11.44
N ALA A 142 -13.80 4.17 -11.43
CA ALA A 142 -13.13 3.23 -12.31
C ALA A 142 -13.45 3.50 -13.79
N LEU A 143 -14.72 3.83 -14.13
CA LEU A 143 -15.11 4.19 -15.48
C LEU A 143 -14.45 5.49 -15.98
N ARG A 144 -14.31 6.51 -15.13
CA ARG A 144 -13.61 7.75 -15.51
C ARG A 144 -12.12 7.51 -15.72
N HIS A 145 -11.52 6.66 -14.91
CA HIS A 145 -10.12 6.29 -15.06
C HIS A 145 -9.86 5.53 -16.36
N SER A 146 -10.75 4.60 -16.75
CA SER A 146 -10.63 3.91 -18.05
C SER A 146 -10.86 4.86 -19.24
N MET A 147 -11.65 5.93 -19.08
CA MET A 147 -11.85 6.94 -20.12
C MET A 147 -10.69 7.95 -20.18
N SER A 148 -10.00 8.23 -19.07
CA SER A 148 -8.78 9.05 -19.08
C SER A 148 -7.52 8.26 -19.46
N LEU A 149 -7.56 6.93 -19.41
CA LEU A 149 -6.55 6.03 -19.98
C LEU A 149 -6.65 5.92 -21.53
N GLY A 150 -7.54 6.71 -22.17
CA GLY A 150 -7.55 6.91 -23.61
C GLY A 150 -6.28 7.55 -24.16
N SER A 151 -5.33 7.86 -23.32
CA SER A 151 -3.94 8.12 -23.66
C SER A 151 -3.06 7.92 -22.42
N VAL A 152 -2.84 6.66 -22.04
CA VAL A 152 -1.51 6.33 -21.54
C VAL A 152 -0.60 6.64 -22.72
N PRO A 153 0.35 7.58 -22.64
CA PRO A 153 1.44 7.56 -23.57
C PRO A 153 2.02 6.15 -23.47
N ALA A 154 1.83 5.35 -24.50
CA ALA A 154 2.69 4.22 -24.76
C ALA A 154 4.10 4.84 -24.85
N ASP A 155 4.98 4.32 -24.02
CA ASP A 155 6.33 4.75 -23.76
C ASP A 155 6.51 5.94 -22.78
N PRO A 156 6.59 5.67 -21.48
CA PRO A 156 7.78 6.05 -20.81
C PRO A 156 8.86 5.20 -21.52
N ILE A 157 9.88 5.83 -22.07
CA ILE A 157 11.16 5.16 -22.37
C ILE A 157 11.51 4.50 -21.05
N ALA A 158 11.20 3.22 -20.95
CA ALA A 158 11.39 2.46 -19.72
C ALA A 158 12.90 2.30 -19.63
N GLU A 159 13.53 3.28 -18.98
CA GLU A 159 14.93 3.10 -18.63
C GLU A 159 15.04 1.75 -17.94
N PRO A 160 15.87 0.84 -18.42
CA PRO A 160 15.97 -0.48 -17.82
C PRO A 160 16.32 -0.35 -16.33
N LEU A 161 15.84 -1.29 -15.54
CA LEU A 161 16.22 -1.33 -14.13
C LEU A 161 17.74 -1.48 -14.02
N THR A 162 18.37 -0.65 -13.20
CA THR A 162 19.80 -0.80 -12.92
C THR A 162 20.08 -2.13 -12.23
N SER A 163 21.31 -2.63 -12.30
CA SER A 163 21.71 -3.88 -11.62
C SER A 163 21.37 -3.86 -10.12
N ARG A 164 21.46 -2.69 -9.47
CA ARG A 164 21.11 -2.52 -8.07
C ARG A 164 19.61 -2.61 -7.85
N GLN A 165 18.83 -1.98 -8.71
CA GLN A 165 17.35 -2.06 -8.68
C GLN A 165 16.87 -3.49 -8.93
N LEU A 166 17.47 -4.22 -9.86
CA LEU A 166 17.15 -5.64 -10.09
C LEU A 166 17.44 -6.51 -8.86
N ARG A 167 18.55 -6.27 -8.15
CA ARG A 167 18.84 -6.99 -6.89
C ARG A 167 17.80 -6.68 -5.82
N VAL A 168 17.45 -5.41 -5.63
CA VAL A 168 16.38 -5.01 -4.70
C VAL A 168 15.06 -5.67 -5.09
N LEU A 169 14.68 -5.66 -6.37
CA LEU A 169 13.44 -6.27 -6.86
C LEU A 169 13.41 -7.78 -6.59
N ARG A 170 14.51 -8.51 -6.82
CA ARG A 170 14.61 -9.95 -6.51
C ARG A 170 14.39 -10.24 -5.02
N LEU A 171 15.01 -9.45 -4.14
CA LEU A 171 14.85 -9.61 -2.69
C LEU A 171 13.42 -9.29 -2.24
N LEU A 172 12.79 -8.29 -2.88
CA LEU A 172 11.38 -7.99 -2.68
C LEU A 172 10.46 -9.18 -3.04
N THR A 173 10.74 -9.88 -4.13
CA THR A 173 9.94 -11.05 -4.55
C THR A 173 10.11 -12.24 -3.61
N GLN A 174 11.22 -12.33 -2.90
CA GLN A 174 11.47 -13.32 -1.86
C GLN A 174 10.76 -13.00 -0.53
N GLY A 175 10.08 -11.85 -0.44
CA GLY A 175 9.34 -11.48 0.76
C GLY A 175 10.14 -10.72 1.83
N LEU A 176 11.40 -10.34 1.57
CA LEU A 176 12.26 -9.66 2.55
C LEU A 176 11.79 -8.24 2.83
N SER A 177 11.69 -7.85 4.10
CA SER A 177 11.41 -6.46 4.50
C SER A 177 12.54 -5.50 4.06
N ASN A 178 12.25 -4.19 4.02
CA ASN A 178 13.27 -3.19 3.69
C ASN A 178 14.49 -3.27 4.60
N LYS A 179 14.29 -3.55 5.88
CA LYS A 179 15.35 -3.74 6.87
C LYS A 179 16.23 -4.96 6.56
N GLN A 180 15.61 -6.05 6.12
CA GLN A 180 16.35 -7.25 5.69
C GLN A 180 17.12 -7.01 4.40
N ILE A 181 16.49 -6.34 3.41
CA ILE A 181 17.13 -5.95 2.15
C ILE A 181 18.31 -5.00 2.42
N ALA A 182 18.13 -4.03 3.34
CA ALA A 182 19.19 -3.11 3.73
C ALA A 182 20.42 -3.84 4.29
N ARG A 183 20.19 -4.84 5.15
CA ARG A 183 21.26 -5.69 5.70
C ARG A 183 21.94 -6.54 4.62
N ASP A 184 21.15 -7.20 3.77
CA ASP A 184 21.67 -8.07 2.70
C ASP A 184 22.51 -7.31 1.68
N LEU A 185 22.14 -6.07 1.41
CA LEU A 185 22.81 -5.21 0.44
C LEU A 185 23.83 -4.24 1.05
N GLU A 186 24.00 -4.26 2.37
CA GLU A 186 24.91 -3.37 3.13
C GLU A 186 24.66 -1.87 2.83
N ILE A 187 23.39 -1.46 2.79
CA ILE A 187 22.96 -0.07 2.58
C ILE A 187 21.96 0.35 3.63
N SER A 188 21.67 1.65 3.72
CA SER A 188 20.65 2.16 4.63
C SER A 188 19.24 1.75 4.17
N GLU A 189 18.31 1.62 5.13
CA GLU A 189 16.91 1.37 4.81
C GLU A 189 16.30 2.51 3.98
N ILE A 190 16.75 3.75 4.21
CA ILE A 190 16.36 4.92 3.41
C ILE A 190 16.77 4.72 1.94
N THR A 191 17.95 4.19 1.71
CA THR A 191 18.43 3.88 0.35
C THR A 191 17.59 2.78 -0.31
N VAL A 192 17.19 1.75 0.45
CA VAL A 192 16.27 0.72 -0.06
C VAL A 192 14.94 1.33 -0.45
N LYS A 193 14.34 2.18 0.39
CA LYS A 193 13.08 2.89 0.09
C LYS A 193 13.20 3.71 -1.20
N ALA A 194 14.30 4.43 -1.39
CA ALA A 194 14.55 5.20 -2.62
C ALA A 194 14.63 4.29 -3.87
N HIS A 195 15.32 3.15 -3.77
CA HIS A 195 15.37 2.18 -4.88
C HIS A 195 13.98 1.60 -5.18
N VAL A 196 13.20 1.25 -4.15
CA VAL A 196 11.86 0.71 -4.31
C VAL A 196 10.93 1.70 -4.99
N SER A 197 10.91 2.97 -4.57
CA SER A 197 10.12 4.03 -5.21
C SER A 197 10.50 4.20 -6.69
N ALA A 198 11.79 4.17 -6.99
CA ALA A 198 12.28 4.25 -8.38
C ALA A 198 11.89 3.02 -9.22
N ILE A 199 11.97 1.81 -8.63
CA ILE A 199 11.53 0.56 -9.27
C ILE A 199 10.05 0.64 -9.59
N PHE A 200 9.19 0.96 -8.60
CA PHE A 200 7.75 1.00 -8.78
C PHE A 200 7.34 1.96 -9.89
N ARG A 201 7.94 3.16 -9.93
CA ARG A 201 7.73 4.12 -11.01
C ARG A 201 8.12 3.57 -12.37
N LYS A 202 9.28 2.88 -12.48
CA LYS A 202 9.78 2.32 -13.73
C LYS A 202 8.95 1.16 -14.26
N ILE A 203 8.44 0.29 -13.39
CA ILE A 203 7.61 -0.87 -13.78
C ILE A 203 6.10 -0.59 -13.72
N GLY A 204 5.70 0.66 -13.39
CA GLY A 204 4.29 1.07 -13.42
C GLY A 204 3.42 0.43 -12.34
N VAL A 205 3.97 0.12 -11.16
CA VAL A 205 3.23 -0.49 -10.05
C VAL A 205 3.15 0.44 -8.84
N SER A 206 2.15 0.24 -7.98
CA SER A 206 1.89 1.10 -6.84
C SER A 206 2.07 0.42 -5.47
N ASN A 207 2.35 -0.87 -5.44
CA ASN A 207 2.58 -1.59 -4.18
C ASN A 207 3.47 -2.82 -4.36
N ARG A 208 3.93 -3.37 -3.22
CA ARG A 208 4.84 -4.52 -3.17
C ARG A 208 4.28 -5.77 -3.85
N THR A 209 2.99 -6.06 -3.66
CA THR A 209 2.38 -7.27 -4.23
C THR A 209 2.31 -7.17 -5.76
N GLN A 210 1.98 -5.99 -6.29
CA GLN A 210 2.03 -5.72 -7.73
C GLN A 210 3.47 -5.85 -8.26
N ALA A 211 4.45 -5.31 -7.53
CA ALA A 211 5.87 -5.43 -7.91
C ALA A 211 6.33 -6.88 -7.94
N ALA A 212 5.95 -7.70 -6.95
CA ALA A 212 6.27 -9.12 -6.92
C ALA A 212 5.64 -9.89 -8.10
N ASN A 213 4.40 -9.57 -8.45
CA ASN A 213 3.71 -10.17 -9.59
C ASN A 213 4.33 -9.74 -10.93
N ALA A 214 4.66 -8.45 -11.09
CA ALA A 214 5.33 -7.94 -12.28
C ALA A 214 6.74 -8.53 -12.44
N ALA A 215 7.49 -8.61 -11.35
CA ALA A 215 8.85 -9.16 -11.36
C ALA A 215 8.90 -10.65 -11.76
N ARG A 216 7.90 -11.45 -11.37
CA ARG A 216 7.81 -12.86 -11.82
C ARG A 216 7.72 -12.98 -13.35
N ARG A 217 7.09 -12.02 -14.01
CA ARG A 217 7.03 -11.94 -15.48
C ARG A 217 8.36 -11.49 -16.07
N LEU A 218 9.01 -10.47 -15.47
CA LEU A 218 10.26 -9.88 -15.96
C LEU A 218 11.51 -10.75 -15.69
N LEU A 219 11.45 -11.67 -14.72
CA LEU A 219 12.60 -12.51 -14.33
C LEU A 219 12.52 -13.94 -14.88
N ASN A 220 11.39 -14.33 -15.50
CA ASN A 220 11.20 -15.63 -16.14
C ASN A 220 11.31 -15.56 -17.67
N ASP A 221 11.54 -14.37 -18.24
CA ASP A 221 11.97 -14.12 -19.61
C ASP A 221 13.50 -13.93 -19.64
#